data_23dd7bc234bca1bbcf1e5e6a11d3af99
#
_entry.id   23dd7bc234bca1bbcf1e5e6a11d3af99
#
_cell.length_a   1.000
_cell.length_b   1.000
_cell.length_c   1.000
_cell.angle_alpha   90.00
_cell.angle_beta   90.00
_cell.angle_gamma   90.00
#
_symmetry.space_group_name_H-M   'P 1'
#
loop_
_entity.id
_entity.type
_entity.pdbx_description
1 polymer ?
#
loop_
_entity_poly.entity_id
_entity_poly.type
_entity_poly.pdbx_seq_one_letter_code
_entity_poly.pdbx_strand_id
1 'polypeptide(L)'
;MRRFVSAGLLLALLALAAGAHQKSPSRKAVLNIVVVKETNGKPVKNAEVILHPVDKGGNQKQEGLELKTHDDGKAGISGIPYGKLRIQVIAQGYRTYGQDFVVNQPTMEITIKLEKPADQFSIYK
;
A
#
# COMPACT_ATOMS: atom_id res chain seq x y z
N MET A 1 59.12 1.58 20.29
CA MET A 1 58.78 1.99 19.14
C MET A 1 57.73 1.20 18.51
N ARG A 2 57.62 0.18 18.48
CA ARG A 2 56.73 -0.54 17.84
C ARG A 2 55.39 -0.49 18.37
N ARG A 3 55.15 0.07 19.36
CA ARG A 3 53.93 0.02 20.00
C ARG A 3 52.90 0.79 19.36
N PHE A 4 53.15 1.65 18.55
CA PHE A 4 52.15 2.50 18.07
C PHE A 4 51.16 1.79 17.25
N VAL A 5 51.47 0.74 16.73
CA VAL A 5 50.60 0.07 15.82
C VAL A 5 49.26 -0.31 16.40
N SER A 6 49.24 -0.65 17.64
CA SER A 6 47.99 -1.10 18.22
C SER A 6 46.96 -0.02 18.37
N ALA A 7 47.37 1.18 18.47
CA ALA A 7 46.40 2.26 18.64
C ALA A 7 45.51 2.43 17.44
N GLY A 8 46.08 2.29 16.28
CA GLY A 8 45.26 2.48 15.08
C GLY A 8 44.21 1.41 14.90
N LEU A 9 44.49 0.26 15.36
CA LEU A 9 43.56 -0.81 15.23
C LEU A 9 42.31 -0.59 16.04
N LEU A 10 42.47 -0.06 17.22
CA LEU A 10 41.33 0.20 18.06
C LEU A 10 40.34 1.19 17.46
N LEU A 11 40.86 2.17 16.79
CA LEU A 11 40.01 3.17 16.20
C LEU A 11 39.10 2.61 15.13
N ALA A 12 39.62 1.68 14.38
CA ALA A 12 38.82 1.09 13.33
C ALA A 12 37.63 0.34 13.91
N LEU A 13 37.81 -0.31 15.01
CA LEU A 13 36.72 -1.02 15.64
C LEU A 13 35.61 -0.09 16.12
N LEU A 14 35.99 1.03 16.65
CA LEU A 14 35.02 1.98 17.14
C LEU A 14 34.16 2.52 16.02
N ALA A 15 34.75 2.73 14.89
CA ALA A 15 33.99 3.23 13.77
C ALA A 15 32.93 2.24 13.33
N LEU A 16 33.24 0.97 13.36
CA LEU A 16 32.26 -0.04 13.02
C LEU A 16 31.11 -0.08 14.00
N ALA A 17 31.41 0.05 15.26
CA ALA A 17 30.38 0.03 16.27
C ALA A 17 29.38 1.19 16.08
N ALA A 18 29.89 2.35 15.72
CA ALA A 18 29.04 3.49 15.52
C ALA A 18 28.04 3.26 14.38
N GLY A 19 28.48 2.59 13.34
CA GLY A 19 27.59 2.31 12.23
C GLY A 19 26.45 1.37 12.59
N ALA A 20 26.67 0.54 13.59
CA ALA A 20 25.65 -0.41 13.97
C ALA A 20 24.44 0.21 14.66
N HIS A 21 24.54 1.44 15.06
CA HIS A 21 23.44 2.09 15.75
C HIS A 21 22.46 2.79 14.84
N GLN A 22 22.68 2.77 13.57
CA GLN A 22 21.74 3.39 12.66
C GLN A 22 20.48 2.55 12.55
N LYS A 23 19.35 3.22 12.64
CA LYS A 23 18.08 2.54 12.47
C LYS A 23 17.88 2.18 11.00
N SER A 24 17.32 1.01 10.77
CA SER A 24 16.91 0.65 9.43
C SER A 24 15.78 1.54 9.00
N PRO A 25 15.78 2.03 7.76
CA PRO A 25 14.66 2.80 7.28
C PRO A 25 13.40 1.94 7.25
N SER A 26 12.26 2.56 7.45
CA SER A 26 10.98 1.88 7.32
C SER A 26 10.83 1.39 5.89
N ARG A 27 10.37 0.16 5.76
CA ARG A 27 10.15 -0.40 4.44
C ARG A 27 8.91 0.21 3.82
N LYS A 28 9.00 0.53 2.54
CA LYS A 28 7.90 1.10 1.79
C LYS A 28 7.75 0.35 0.48
N ALA A 29 6.52 0.29 0.04
CA ALA A 29 6.16 -0.48 -1.14
C ALA A 29 5.63 0.42 -2.25
N VAL A 30 5.73 -0.10 -3.46
CA VAL A 30 5.04 0.42 -4.63
C VAL A 30 3.83 -0.46 -4.86
N LEU A 31 2.66 0.15 -4.95
CA LEU A 31 1.43 -0.58 -5.22
C LEU A 31 0.94 -0.25 -6.62
N ASN A 32 0.64 -1.28 -7.37
CA ASN A 32 0.02 -1.17 -8.68
C ASN A 32 -1.39 -1.74 -8.56
N ILE A 33 -2.37 -0.86 -8.62
CA ILE A 33 -3.76 -1.25 -8.42
C ILE A 33 -4.46 -1.26 -9.76
N VAL A 34 -5.17 -2.34 -10.03
CA VAL A 34 -5.93 -2.50 -11.26
C VAL A 34 -7.37 -2.72 -10.88
N VAL A 35 -8.26 -1.87 -11.38
CA VAL A 35 -9.69 -1.96 -11.10
C VAL A 35 -10.39 -2.43 -12.37
N VAL A 36 -11.10 -3.54 -12.26
CA VAL A 36 -11.78 -4.15 -13.39
C VAL A 36 -13.22 -4.48 -13.02
N LYS A 37 -14.04 -4.68 -14.04
CA LYS A 37 -15.41 -5.16 -13.85
C LYS A 37 -15.38 -6.64 -13.54
N GLU A 38 -16.13 -7.06 -12.57
CA GLU A 38 -16.19 -8.48 -12.22
C GLU A 38 -16.76 -9.30 -13.37
N THR A 39 -17.73 -8.77 -14.09
CA THR A 39 -18.45 -9.52 -15.11
C THR A 39 -17.60 -9.91 -16.31
N ASN A 40 -16.68 -9.05 -16.72
CA ASN A 40 -15.94 -9.29 -17.97
C ASN A 40 -14.47 -8.94 -17.89
N GLY A 41 -13.99 -8.49 -16.75
CA GLY A 41 -12.58 -8.16 -16.57
C GLY A 41 -12.13 -6.89 -17.27
N LYS A 42 -13.03 -6.12 -17.84
CA LYS A 42 -12.64 -4.88 -18.51
C LYS A 42 -12.29 -3.80 -17.50
N PRO A 43 -11.37 -2.90 -17.85
CA PRO A 43 -10.94 -1.87 -16.91
C PRO A 43 -12.05 -0.88 -16.57
N VAL A 44 -11.97 -0.38 -15.34
CA VAL A 44 -12.86 0.68 -14.86
C VAL A 44 -12.03 1.94 -14.71
N LYS A 45 -12.32 2.93 -15.55
CA LYS A 45 -11.63 4.21 -15.49
C LYS A 45 -12.30 5.15 -14.49
N ASN A 46 -11.54 6.10 -13.99
CA ASN A 46 -12.03 7.12 -13.06
C ASN A 46 -12.61 6.57 -11.77
N ALA A 47 -12.20 5.38 -11.37
CA ALA A 47 -12.56 4.88 -10.06
C ALA A 47 -11.72 5.58 -9.01
N GLU A 48 -12.35 5.99 -7.92
CA GLU A 48 -11.62 6.55 -6.79
C GLU A 48 -11.09 5.41 -5.93
N VAL A 49 -9.78 5.39 -5.76
CA VAL A 49 -9.11 4.40 -4.92
C VAL A 49 -8.60 5.12 -3.69
N ILE A 50 -9.14 4.77 -2.54
CA ILE A 50 -8.82 5.42 -1.29
C ILE A 50 -8.05 4.44 -0.42
N LEU A 51 -6.87 4.84 0.03
CA LEU A 51 -5.97 4.00 0.79
C LEU A 51 -5.85 4.55 2.20
N HIS A 52 -6.14 3.71 3.19
CA HIS A 52 -5.99 4.08 4.60
C HIS A 52 -5.12 3.05 5.32
N PRO A 53 -3.99 3.45 5.87
CA PRO A 53 -3.28 2.57 6.79
C PRO A 53 -4.18 2.24 7.98
N VAL A 54 -4.05 1.02 8.47
CA VAL A 54 -4.86 0.53 9.58
C VAL A 54 -3.92 0.18 10.71
N ASP A 55 -4.26 0.62 11.91
CA ASP A 55 -3.43 0.34 13.07
C ASP A 55 -3.69 -1.08 13.61
N LYS A 56 -3.00 -1.44 14.67
CA LYS A 56 -3.13 -2.78 15.25
C LYS A 56 -4.52 -3.07 15.79
N GLY A 57 -5.25 -2.03 16.16
CA GLY A 57 -6.61 -2.20 16.66
C GLY A 57 -7.65 -2.27 15.56
N GLY A 58 -7.25 -2.21 14.30
CA GLY A 58 -8.18 -2.25 13.18
C GLY A 58 -8.77 -0.91 12.82
N ASN A 59 -8.29 0.17 13.40
CA ASN A 59 -8.79 1.51 13.13
C ASN A 59 -8.00 2.17 12.03
N GLN A 60 -8.68 2.92 11.18
CA GLN A 60 -8.03 3.69 10.14
C GLN A 60 -7.20 4.79 10.76
N LYS A 61 -5.98 4.95 10.27
CA LYS A 61 -5.18 6.10 10.64
C LYS A 61 -5.71 7.32 9.91
N GLN A 62 -5.37 8.46 10.48
CA GLN A 62 -5.97 9.70 10.13
C GLN A 62 -5.88 10.10 8.68
N GLU A 63 -4.79 9.83 8.02
CA GLU A 63 -4.60 10.29 6.65
C GLU A 63 -4.82 9.18 5.65
N GLY A 64 -5.69 9.45 4.70
CA GLY A 64 -5.89 8.58 3.56
C GLY A 64 -5.27 9.21 2.33
N LEU A 65 -4.96 8.36 1.35
CA LEU A 65 -4.50 8.79 0.05
C LEU A 65 -5.56 8.43 -0.96
N GLU A 66 -5.78 9.33 -1.91
CA GLU A 66 -6.78 9.12 -2.93
C GLU A 66 -6.12 9.11 -4.30
N LEU A 67 -6.47 8.12 -5.10
CA LEU A 67 -6.01 7.97 -6.47
C LEU A 67 -7.21 7.80 -7.37
N LYS A 68 -7.02 8.07 -8.65
CA LYS A 68 -8.04 7.75 -9.65
C LYS A 68 -7.42 6.86 -10.71
N THR A 69 -8.19 5.88 -11.16
CA THR A 69 -7.71 5.00 -12.21
C THR A 69 -7.74 5.70 -13.56
N HIS A 70 -6.76 5.34 -14.38
CA HIS A 70 -6.67 5.81 -15.76
C HIS A 70 -7.59 4.99 -16.66
N ASP A 71 -7.52 5.24 -17.95
CA ASP A 71 -8.37 4.54 -18.93
C ASP A 71 -8.16 3.03 -18.91
N ASP A 72 -6.98 2.59 -18.54
CA ASP A 72 -6.66 1.18 -18.44
C ASP A 72 -7.04 0.56 -17.08
N GLY A 73 -7.72 1.30 -16.24
CA GLY A 73 -8.12 0.83 -14.92
C GLY A 73 -7.00 0.81 -13.89
N LYS A 74 -5.85 1.37 -14.19
CA LYS A 74 -4.68 1.28 -13.33
C LYS A 74 -4.44 2.56 -12.56
N ALA A 75 -3.94 2.38 -11.35
CA ALA A 75 -3.48 3.47 -10.51
C ALA A 75 -2.28 2.98 -9.71
N GLY A 76 -1.18 3.71 -9.77
CA GLY A 76 0.04 3.34 -9.07
C GLY A 76 0.42 4.36 -8.03
N ILE A 77 1.01 3.90 -6.96
CA ILE A 77 1.50 4.77 -5.91
C ILE A 77 2.71 4.15 -5.24
N SER A 78 3.68 4.99 -4.89
CA SER A 78 4.87 4.56 -4.15
C SER A 78 4.82 5.11 -2.73
N GLY A 79 5.76 4.64 -1.91
CA GLY A 79 5.90 5.16 -0.56
C GLY A 79 4.87 4.65 0.43
N ILE A 80 4.26 3.52 0.17
CA ILE A 80 3.27 2.94 1.08
C ILE A 80 3.98 2.10 2.14
N PRO A 81 3.81 2.42 3.42
CA PRO A 81 4.46 1.65 4.47
C PRO A 81 3.98 0.20 4.50
N TYR A 82 4.86 -0.70 4.89
CA TYR A 82 4.48 -2.07 5.14
C TYR A 82 3.48 -2.12 6.29
N GLY A 83 2.57 -3.05 6.22
CA GLY A 83 1.55 -3.22 7.23
C GLY A 83 0.17 -3.36 6.63
N LYS A 84 -0.85 -3.29 7.47
CA LYS A 84 -2.22 -3.44 7.02
C LYS A 84 -2.71 -2.16 6.36
N LEU A 85 -3.32 -2.30 5.21
CA LEU A 85 -3.83 -1.20 4.42
C LEU A 85 -5.27 -1.47 4.03
N ARG A 86 -6.15 -0.55 4.32
CA ARG A 86 -7.55 -0.64 3.89
C ARG A 86 -7.71 0.08 2.57
N ILE A 87 -8.23 -0.64 1.59
CA ILE A 87 -8.46 -0.09 0.25
C ILE A 87 -9.96 -0.03 0.02
N GLN A 88 -10.41 1.17 -0.29
CA GLN A 88 -11.80 1.42 -0.65
C GLN A 88 -11.83 1.91 -2.09
N VAL A 89 -12.77 1.41 -2.88
CA VAL A 89 -12.91 1.85 -4.26
C VAL A 89 -14.34 2.27 -4.49
N ILE A 90 -14.50 3.47 -5.02
CA ILE A 90 -15.80 4.07 -5.32
C ILE A 90 -15.82 4.38 -6.80
N ALA A 91 -16.80 3.84 -7.49
CA ALA A 91 -17.01 4.12 -8.92
C ALA A 91 -18.49 4.18 -9.21
N GLN A 92 -18.86 5.11 -10.05
CA GLN A 92 -20.26 5.32 -10.40
C GLN A 92 -20.82 4.07 -11.08
N GLY A 93 -21.96 3.61 -10.60
CA GLY A 93 -22.60 2.43 -11.15
C GLY A 93 -22.14 1.11 -10.55
N TYR A 94 -21.27 1.16 -9.54
CA TYR A 94 -20.76 -0.04 -8.90
C TYR A 94 -20.96 0.03 -7.40
N ARG A 95 -21.01 -1.14 -6.78
CA ARG A 95 -21.03 -1.21 -5.33
C ARG A 95 -19.68 -0.75 -4.80
N THR A 96 -19.71 -0.03 -3.70
CA THR A 96 -18.48 0.39 -3.04
C THR A 96 -17.71 -0.83 -2.56
N TYR A 97 -16.44 -0.88 -2.91
CA TYR A 97 -15.54 -1.96 -2.53
C TYR A 97 -14.75 -1.54 -1.30
N GLY A 98 -14.53 -2.46 -0.39
CA GLY A 98 -13.68 -2.20 0.76
C GLY A 98 -13.07 -3.49 1.26
N GLN A 99 -11.75 -3.51 1.44
CA GLN A 99 -11.05 -4.68 1.94
C GLN A 99 -9.70 -4.29 2.51
N ASP A 100 -9.24 -5.04 3.51
CA ASP A 100 -7.92 -4.85 4.10
C ASP A 100 -6.92 -5.78 3.42
N PHE A 101 -5.74 -5.24 3.15
CA PHE A 101 -4.63 -5.96 2.55
C PHE A 101 -3.40 -5.83 3.43
N VAL A 102 -2.53 -6.82 3.37
CA VAL A 102 -1.24 -6.74 4.07
C VAL A 102 -0.18 -6.40 3.04
N VAL A 103 0.46 -5.25 3.24
CA VAL A 103 1.57 -4.80 2.41
C VAL A 103 2.84 -5.35 3.02
N ASN A 104 3.48 -6.28 2.34
CA ASN A 104 4.65 -6.98 2.87
C ASN A 104 5.73 -7.26 1.83
N GLN A 105 5.63 -6.62 0.68
CA GLN A 105 6.62 -6.78 -0.38
C GLN A 105 6.95 -5.41 -0.98
N PRO A 106 8.14 -5.26 -1.56
CA PRO A 106 8.53 -3.98 -2.14
C PRO A 106 7.64 -3.51 -3.29
N THR A 107 7.06 -4.44 -4.02
CA THR A 107 6.14 -4.15 -5.11
C THR A 107 4.99 -5.14 -5.06
N MET A 108 3.79 -4.63 -5.10
CA MET A 108 2.60 -5.48 -5.07
C MET A 108 1.63 -5.03 -6.15
N GLU A 109 1.03 -6.00 -6.82
CA GLU A 109 -0.07 -5.75 -7.73
C GLU A 109 -1.36 -6.23 -7.10
N ILE A 110 -2.34 -5.36 -7.06
CA ILE A 110 -3.63 -5.67 -6.44
C ILE A 110 -4.72 -5.46 -7.49
N THR A 111 -5.42 -6.52 -7.81
CA THR A 111 -6.54 -6.46 -8.75
C THR A 111 -7.83 -6.40 -7.96
N ILE A 112 -8.65 -5.41 -8.25
CA ILE A 112 -9.91 -5.17 -7.58
C ILE A 112 -11.03 -5.35 -8.59
N LYS A 113 -11.96 -6.23 -8.26
CA LYS A 113 -13.11 -6.51 -9.12
C LYS A 113 -14.33 -5.81 -8.56
N LEU A 114 -14.94 -4.96 -9.36
CA LEU A 114 -16.12 -4.21 -8.95
C LEU A 114 -17.38 -4.89 -9.44
N GLU A 115 -18.34 -5.01 -8.54
CA GLU A 115 -19.62 -5.60 -8.83
C GLU A 115 -20.66 -4.51 -9.04
N LYS A 116 -21.59 -4.76 -9.93
CA LYS A 116 -22.75 -3.90 -10.04
C LYS A 116 -23.66 -4.10 -8.85
N PRO A 117 -24.40 -3.08 -8.45
CA PRO A 117 -25.40 -3.27 -7.40
C PRO A 117 -26.39 -4.35 -7.80
N ALA A 118 -26.82 -5.12 -6.82
CA ALA A 118 -27.86 -6.11 -7.06
C ALA A 118 -29.16 -5.40 -7.46
N ASP A 119 -29.93 -6.04 -8.32
CA ASP A 119 -31.23 -5.52 -8.68
C ASP A 119 -32.08 -5.42 -7.43
N GLN A 120 -32.70 -4.27 -7.26
CA GLN A 120 -33.61 -4.09 -6.15
C GLN A 120 -35.02 -4.37 -6.66
N PHE A 121 -35.62 -5.38 -6.08
CA PHE A 121 -37.00 -5.68 -6.38
C PHE A 121 -37.87 -4.94 -5.38
N SER A 122 -38.77 -4.13 -5.91
CA SER A 122 -39.73 -3.46 -5.06
C SER A 122 -40.94 -4.36 -4.89
N ILE A 123 -41.33 -4.55 -3.64
CA ILE A 123 -42.60 -5.25 -3.38
C ILE A 123 -43.76 -4.31 -3.57
N TYR A 124 -43.50 -3.04 -3.74
CA TYR A 124 -44.54 -2.08 -4.04
C TYR A 124 -44.48 -1.78 -5.51
N LYS A 125 -45.48 -2.12 -6.19
CA LYS A 125 -45.54 -1.83 -7.62
C LYS A 125 -46.82 -1.09 -7.95
#